data_fde07fa0b900b975a2a18f8a890c4813
#
_entry.id   fde07fa0b900b975a2a18f8a890c4813
#
_cell.length_a   1.000
_cell.length_b   1.000
_cell.length_c   1.000
_cell.angle_alpha   90.00
_cell.angle_beta   90.00
_cell.angle_gamma   90.00
#
_symmetry.space_group_name_H-M   'P 1'
#
loop_
_entity.id
_entity.type
_entity.pdbx_description
1 polymer ?
#
loop_
_entity_poly.entity_id
_entity_poly.type
_entity_poly.pdbx_seq_one_letter_code
_entity_poly.pdbx_strand_id
1 'polypeptide(L)'
;MHRFFCYGIFFFLFLLQCVFPARTIPPTSPPELPGINKWHQFSKLMDAGKGANFPGMSELKRYFHRFGYLDADDNFTDTFDDTLEAAVLTYQKKLGLPVTGKLDSDTMAQIMSPRCGVSDGTNRKHKMTHVSEHYAYFRGEPRWRKPDKSETLTLTYAFSDSHIINYLSYSDIRGAFQRSFSRWASTIPVSFIEVDDYRKADIKIAFYEGDHGDGVAFDGVLGVLAHAFSPENGRLHLDKAETWAVDLKLSRSNVAVDLESVATHEIGHILGLAHSSVKEAIMYPSLGPRTRKVDLKIDDVKGVQNLYGSNPNFRYTPSMESDISSGYGYGRGRWVASLMLLVGFLIW
;
A
#
# COMPACT_ATOMS: atom_id res chain seq x y z
N MET A 1 -42.02 -28.85 -89.64
CA MET A 1 -41.85 -29.81 -88.57
C MET A 1 -40.38 -29.76 -88.14
N HIS A 2 -40.01 -28.99 -87.14
CA HIS A 2 -38.62 -28.83 -86.72
C HIS A 2 -38.52 -29.31 -85.26
N ARG A 3 -37.64 -30.26 -84.99
CA ARG A 3 -37.24 -30.76 -83.69
C ARG A 3 -36.06 -29.91 -83.25
N PHE A 4 -36.19 -29.20 -82.13
CA PHE A 4 -35.06 -28.59 -81.47
C PHE A 4 -34.44 -29.55 -80.39
N PHE A 5 -33.17 -29.79 -80.56
CA PHE A 5 -32.31 -30.49 -79.57
C PHE A 5 -31.77 -29.47 -78.57
N CYS A 6 -32.09 -29.60 -77.31
CA CYS A 6 -31.43 -28.85 -76.27
C CYS A 6 -30.20 -29.60 -75.80
N TYR A 7 -29.02 -28.99 -75.96
CA TYR A 7 -27.80 -29.43 -75.36
C TYR A 7 -27.68 -28.78 -73.97
N GLY A 8 -27.70 -29.63 -72.95
CA GLY A 8 -27.39 -29.20 -71.55
C GLY A 8 -25.86 -29.18 -71.34
N ILE A 9 -25.34 -28.02 -71.10
CA ILE A 9 -23.95 -27.83 -70.68
C ILE A 9 -23.87 -28.04 -69.15
N PHE A 10 -23.25 -29.10 -68.74
CA PHE A 10 -22.86 -29.33 -67.33
C PHE A 10 -21.61 -28.50 -67.02
N PHE A 11 -21.77 -27.44 -66.20
CA PHE A 11 -20.69 -26.65 -65.66
C PHE A 11 -20.22 -27.35 -64.39
N PHE A 12 -19.05 -27.96 -64.40
CA PHE A 12 -18.35 -28.52 -63.28
C PHE A 12 -17.65 -27.36 -62.55
N LEU A 13 -18.23 -26.86 -61.44
CA LEU A 13 -17.59 -25.91 -60.52
C LEU A 13 -16.65 -26.70 -59.60
N PHE A 14 -15.34 -26.65 -59.89
CA PHE A 14 -14.29 -27.08 -58.96
C PHE A 14 -14.21 -26.04 -57.86
N LEU A 15 -14.78 -26.32 -56.69
CA LEU A 15 -14.52 -25.57 -55.47
C LEU A 15 -13.11 -25.90 -54.99
N LEU A 16 -12.14 -25.02 -55.29
CA LEU A 16 -10.85 -25.00 -54.56
C LEU A 16 -11.14 -24.59 -53.12
N GLN A 17 -11.16 -25.56 -52.20
CA GLN A 17 -11.10 -25.30 -50.78
C GLN A 17 -9.66 -24.87 -50.46
N CYS A 18 -9.42 -23.58 -50.34
CA CYS A 18 -8.23 -23.05 -49.68
C CYS A 18 -8.28 -23.40 -48.21
N VAL A 19 -7.58 -24.48 -47.83
CA VAL A 19 -7.33 -24.83 -46.44
C VAL A 19 -6.33 -23.80 -45.91
N PHE A 20 -6.81 -22.73 -45.30
CA PHE A 20 -5.98 -21.85 -44.49
C PHE A 20 -5.67 -22.63 -43.18
N PRO A 21 -4.37 -22.75 -42.80
CA PRO A 21 -4.07 -23.27 -41.50
C PRO A 21 -4.69 -22.35 -40.45
N ALA A 22 -5.59 -22.87 -39.62
CA ALA A 22 -6.14 -22.16 -38.50
C ALA A 22 -4.96 -21.74 -37.62
N ARG A 23 -4.64 -20.45 -37.59
CA ARG A 23 -3.77 -19.88 -36.57
C ARG A 23 -4.45 -20.12 -35.23
N THR A 24 -3.93 -21.05 -34.45
CA THR A 24 -4.26 -21.18 -33.05
C THR A 24 -3.82 -19.89 -32.37
N ILE A 25 -4.77 -19.00 -32.12
CA ILE A 25 -4.59 -17.87 -31.24
C ILE A 25 -4.33 -18.48 -29.88
N PRO A 26 -3.18 -18.19 -29.20
CA PRO A 26 -2.99 -18.64 -27.84
C PRO A 26 -4.18 -18.15 -27.01
N PRO A 27 -4.65 -18.92 -26.03
CA PRO A 27 -5.77 -18.51 -25.20
C PRO A 27 -5.41 -17.14 -24.58
N THR A 28 -6.10 -16.09 -25.04
CA THR A 28 -6.10 -14.80 -24.36
C THR A 28 -6.62 -15.07 -22.96
N SER A 29 -5.82 -14.73 -21.96
CA SER A 29 -6.30 -14.68 -20.59
C SER A 29 -7.66 -13.99 -20.56
N PRO A 30 -8.63 -14.49 -19.77
CA PRO A 30 -9.93 -13.82 -19.65
C PRO A 30 -9.69 -12.34 -19.33
N PRO A 31 -10.50 -11.43 -19.87
CA PRO A 31 -10.39 -10.00 -19.55
C PRO A 31 -10.49 -9.86 -18.01
N GLU A 32 -9.51 -9.22 -17.41
CA GLU A 32 -9.52 -8.91 -15.98
C GLU A 32 -10.80 -8.13 -15.68
N LEU A 33 -11.57 -8.60 -14.70
CA LEU A 33 -12.77 -7.90 -14.25
C LEU A 33 -12.35 -6.54 -13.68
N PRO A 34 -12.95 -5.43 -14.15
CA PRO A 34 -12.61 -4.10 -13.64
C PRO A 34 -12.77 -4.04 -12.13
N GLY A 35 -11.71 -3.66 -11.43
CA GLY A 35 -11.71 -3.51 -9.97
C GLY A 35 -11.23 -4.72 -9.16
N ILE A 36 -10.74 -5.76 -9.78
CA ILE A 36 -10.03 -6.86 -9.13
C ILE A 36 -8.53 -6.66 -9.38
N ASN A 37 -7.74 -6.46 -8.30
CA ASN A 37 -6.30 -6.36 -8.46
C ASN A 37 -5.70 -7.71 -8.90
N LYS A 38 -4.53 -7.69 -9.51
CA LYS A 38 -3.85 -8.90 -9.99
C LYS A 38 -3.50 -9.89 -8.87
N TRP A 39 -3.44 -9.44 -7.61
CA TRP A 39 -3.16 -10.31 -6.45
C TRP A 39 -4.36 -11.15 -6.04
N HIS A 40 -5.58 -10.83 -6.49
CA HIS A 40 -6.77 -11.67 -6.27
C HIS A 40 -6.62 -13.09 -6.80
N GLN A 41 -5.75 -13.29 -7.80
CA GLN A 41 -5.42 -14.63 -8.28
C GLN A 41 -4.80 -15.53 -7.22
N PHE A 42 -4.20 -14.94 -6.17
CA PHE A 42 -3.63 -15.69 -5.04
C PHE A 42 -4.70 -16.35 -4.17
N SER A 43 -5.97 -15.97 -4.27
CA SER A 43 -7.08 -16.59 -3.50
C SER A 43 -7.12 -18.11 -3.66
N LYS A 44 -6.69 -18.65 -4.81
CA LYS A 44 -6.59 -20.11 -5.06
C LYS A 44 -5.51 -20.79 -4.24
N LEU A 45 -4.60 -20.06 -3.61
CA LEU A 45 -3.53 -20.55 -2.73
C LEU A 45 -3.96 -20.58 -1.26
N MET A 46 -5.22 -20.29 -0.95
CA MET A 46 -5.78 -20.29 0.40
C MET A 46 -5.47 -21.64 1.09
N ASP A 47 -5.10 -21.55 2.36
CA ASP A 47 -4.75 -22.67 3.24
C ASP A 47 -3.53 -23.50 2.80
N ALA A 48 -2.83 -23.07 1.74
CA ALA A 48 -1.59 -23.73 1.35
C ALA A 48 -0.54 -23.57 2.46
N GLY A 49 0.16 -24.66 2.71
CA GLY A 49 1.28 -24.74 3.63
C GLY A 49 2.44 -25.51 3.02
N LYS A 50 3.48 -25.69 3.81
CA LYS A 50 4.72 -26.39 3.42
C LYS A 50 4.47 -27.70 2.72
N GLY A 51 5.13 -27.91 1.58
CA GLY A 51 5.01 -29.10 0.72
C GLY A 51 3.91 -29.00 -0.34
N ALA A 52 3.01 -28.00 -0.26
CA ALA A 52 2.01 -27.79 -1.29
C ALA A 52 2.64 -27.33 -2.62
N ASN A 53 2.07 -27.80 -3.74
CA ASN A 53 2.49 -27.40 -5.08
C ASN A 53 1.26 -26.91 -5.86
N PHE A 54 1.22 -25.62 -6.16
CA PHE A 54 0.10 -24.99 -6.86
C PHE A 54 0.60 -23.98 -7.89
N PRO A 55 0.05 -23.96 -9.11
CA PRO A 55 0.33 -22.94 -10.10
C PRO A 55 0.07 -21.52 -9.54
N GLY A 56 1.06 -20.65 -9.67
CA GLY A 56 1.02 -19.28 -9.16
C GLY A 56 1.72 -19.07 -7.81
N MET A 57 2.27 -20.11 -7.20
CA MET A 57 3.11 -19.97 -6.00
C MET A 57 4.40 -19.21 -6.30
N SER A 58 4.96 -19.38 -7.49
CA SER A 58 6.12 -18.62 -7.97
C SER A 58 5.81 -17.11 -8.05
N GLU A 59 4.59 -16.72 -8.48
CA GLU A 59 4.16 -15.31 -8.47
C GLU A 59 4.02 -14.77 -7.05
N LEU A 60 3.48 -15.58 -6.13
CA LEU A 60 3.42 -15.19 -4.72
C LEU A 60 4.83 -15.03 -4.14
N LYS A 61 5.80 -15.86 -4.51
CA LYS A 61 7.20 -15.69 -4.10
C LYS A 61 7.78 -14.36 -4.63
N ARG A 62 7.45 -13.95 -5.86
CA ARG A 62 7.83 -12.65 -6.41
C ARG A 62 7.20 -11.49 -5.60
N TYR A 63 5.96 -11.63 -5.14
CA TYR A 63 5.34 -10.69 -4.22
C TYR A 63 6.16 -10.58 -2.92
N PHE A 64 6.50 -11.70 -2.28
CA PHE A 64 7.31 -11.68 -1.06
C PHE A 64 8.72 -11.12 -1.29
N HIS A 65 9.34 -11.41 -2.45
CA HIS A 65 10.61 -10.81 -2.83
C HIS A 65 10.50 -9.29 -3.01
N ARG A 66 9.48 -8.82 -3.74
CA ARG A 66 9.22 -7.39 -3.95
C ARG A 66 9.16 -6.61 -2.64
N PHE A 67 8.51 -7.17 -1.63
CA PHE A 67 8.34 -6.51 -0.33
C PHE A 67 9.42 -6.86 0.69
N GLY A 68 10.49 -7.55 0.28
CA GLY A 68 11.70 -7.76 1.09
C GLY A 68 11.62 -8.92 2.09
N TYR A 69 10.72 -9.88 1.88
CA TYR A 69 10.57 -11.08 2.71
C TYR A 69 11.31 -12.30 2.17
N LEU A 70 11.64 -12.30 0.86
CA LEU A 70 12.47 -13.32 0.21
C LEU A 70 13.67 -12.64 -0.45
N ASP A 71 14.80 -13.36 -0.49
CA ASP A 71 15.94 -12.96 -1.31
C ASP A 71 15.63 -13.20 -2.79
N ALA A 72 16.37 -12.52 -3.68
CA ALA A 72 16.23 -12.73 -5.12
C ALA A 72 16.60 -14.18 -5.49
N ASP A 73 15.75 -14.81 -6.29
CA ASP A 73 16.00 -16.08 -6.92
C ASP A 73 15.43 -16.01 -8.34
N ASP A 74 16.26 -16.32 -9.33
CA ASP A 74 15.87 -16.29 -10.74
C ASP A 74 14.86 -17.41 -11.09
N ASN A 75 14.72 -18.44 -10.22
CA ASN A 75 13.91 -19.62 -10.44
C ASN A 75 12.91 -19.91 -9.31
N PHE A 76 12.05 -18.96 -8.97
CA PHE A 76 10.96 -19.23 -8.04
C PHE A 76 10.05 -20.36 -8.56
N THR A 77 9.94 -21.44 -7.79
CA THR A 77 9.12 -22.60 -8.11
C THR A 77 7.70 -22.47 -7.58
N ASP A 78 6.77 -23.28 -8.12
CA ASP A 78 5.39 -23.35 -7.66
C ASP A 78 5.19 -24.22 -6.40
N THR A 79 6.27 -24.51 -5.68
CA THR A 79 6.25 -25.28 -4.43
C THR A 79 6.30 -24.35 -3.22
N PHE A 80 5.46 -24.62 -2.21
CA PHE A 80 5.57 -24.00 -0.89
C PHE A 80 6.73 -24.66 -0.12
N ASP A 81 7.92 -24.09 -0.21
CA ASP A 81 9.15 -24.59 0.40
C ASP A 81 9.45 -23.90 1.74
N ASP A 82 10.57 -24.31 2.37
CA ASP A 82 11.02 -23.77 3.65
C ASP A 82 11.30 -22.26 3.60
N THR A 83 11.75 -21.76 2.45
CA THR A 83 12.06 -20.34 2.27
C THR A 83 10.78 -19.50 2.25
N LEU A 84 9.74 -20.00 1.58
CA LEU A 84 8.43 -19.35 1.57
C LEU A 84 7.75 -19.42 2.95
N GLU A 85 7.82 -20.58 3.66
CA GLU A 85 7.31 -20.69 5.02
C GLU A 85 7.94 -19.62 5.95
N ALA A 86 9.26 -19.49 5.91
CA ALA A 86 9.99 -18.49 6.70
C ALA A 86 9.57 -17.03 6.31
N ALA A 87 9.32 -16.79 5.02
CA ALA A 87 8.83 -15.49 4.55
C ALA A 87 7.41 -15.22 5.07
N VAL A 88 6.49 -16.19 5.01
CA VAL A 88 5.12 -16.08 5.53
C VAL A 88 5.14 -15.81 7.03
N LEU A 89 5.91 -16.56 7.82
CA LEU A 89 6.06 -16.33 9.26
C LEU A 89 6.56 -14.91 9.56
N THR A 90 7.53 -14.44 8.79
CA THR A 90 8.09 -13.08 8.94
C THR A 90 7.06 -12.01 8.57
N TYR A 91 6.31 -12.21 7.48
CA TYR A 91 5.25 -11.34 7.02
C TYR A 91 4.12 -11.21 8.06
N GLN A 92 3.63 -12.36 8.55
CA GLN A 92 2.60 -12.41 9.58
C GLN A 92 3.03 -11.65 10.84
N LYS A 93 4.25 -11.93 11.32
CA LYS A 93 4.82 -11.24 12.50
C LYS A 93 4.96 -9.74 12.28
N LYS A 94 5.49 -9.33 11.10
CA LYS A 94 5.72 -7.91 10.77
C LYS A 94 4.42 -7.13 10.68
N LEU A 95 3.35 -7.74 10.21
CA LEU A 95 2.05 -7.07 10.00
C LEU A 95 1.04 -7.34 11.12
N GLY A 96 1.48 -7.92 12.25
CA GLY A 96 0.61 -8.16 13.40
C GLY A 96 -0.49 -9.19 13.14
N LEU A 97 -0.26 -10.13 12.22
CA LEU A 97 -1.18 -11.23 11.92
C LEU A 97 -0.91 -12.45 12.82
N PRO A 98 -1.85 -13.40 12.94
CA PRO A 98 -1.57 -14.70 13.55
C PRO A 98 -0.38 -15.38 12.85
N VAL A 99 0.62 -15.80 13.64
CA VAL A 99 1.88 -16.37 13.12
C VAL A 99 1.71 -17.88 12.94
N THR A 100 1.12 -18.29 11.83
CA THR A 100 0.76 -19.69 11.54
C THR A 100 1.73 -20.39 10.56
N GLY A 101 2.48 -19.61 9.77
CA GLY A 101 3.32 -20.13 8.67
C GLY A 101 2.52 -20.62 7.47
N LYS A 102 1.21 -20.39 7.44
CA LYS A 102 0.31 -20.82 6.35
C LYS A 102 -0.31 -19.60 5.67
N LEU A 103 -0.82 -19.82 4.47
CA LEU A 103 -1.61 -18.83 3.73
C LEU A 103 -3.07 -18.86 4.20
N ASP A 104 -3.30 -18.63 5.51
CA ASP A 104 -4.63 -18.57 6.10
C ASP A 104 -5.43 -17.34 5.61
N SER A 105 -6.71 -17.27 6.00
CA SER A 105 -7.63 -16.23 5.55
C SER A 105 -7.13 -14.81 5.83
N ASP A 106 -6.55 -14.57 7.02
CA ASP A 106 -6.07 -13.25 7.40
C ASP A 106 -4.82 -12.86 6.60
N THR A 107 -3.91 -13.82 6.42
CA THR A 107 -2.70 -13.64 5.60
C THR A 107 -3.06 -13.36 4.14
N MET A 108 -4.00 -14.13 3.58
CA MET A 108 -4.43 -13.94 2.19
C MET A 108 -5.19 -12.64 1.99
N ALA A 109 -6.07 -12.25 2.92
CA ALA A 109 -6.75 -10.95 2.88
C ALA A 109 -5.74 -9.79 2.89
N GLN A 110 -4.67 -9.91 3.70
CA GLN A 110 -3.61 -8.91 3.78
C GLN A 110 -2.77 -8.86 2.49
N ILE A 111 -2.40 -10.00 1.90
CA ILE A 111 -1.64 -10.10 0.64
C ILE A 111 -2.44 -9.48 -0.52
N MET A 112 -3.74 -9.72 -0.57
CA MET A 112 -4.63 -9.21 -1.62
C MET A 112 -5.07 -7.76 -1.42
N SER A 113 -4.74 -7.15 -0.29
CA SER A 113 -5.08 -5.75 0.00
C SER A 113 -4.16 -4.79 -0.76
N PRO A 114 -4.69 -3.70 -1.35
CA PRO A 114 -3.87 -2.63 -1.91
C PRO A 114 -2.91 -2.06 -0.88
N ARG A 115 -1.70 -1.70 -1.31
CA ARG A 115 -0.67 -1.27 -0.37
C ARG A 115 0.35 -0.30 -0.96
N CYS A 116 1.14 0.31 -0.08
CA CYS A 116 2.35 1.04 -0.42
C CYS A 116 3.41 0.12 -1.05
N GLY A 117 4.12 0.62 -2.06
CA GLY A 117 5.17 -0.09 -2.79
C GLY A 117 6.52 -0.13 -2.09
N VAL A 118 6.69 0.61 -1.00
CA VAL A 118 7.91 0.57 -0.20
C VAL A 118 8.09 -0.82 0.40
N SER A 119 9.32 -1.35 0.33
CA SER A 119 9.66 -2.64 0.93
C SER A 119 9.57 -2.59 2.45
N ASP A 120 9.09 -3.67 3.06
CA ASP A 120 9.00 -3.80 4.53
C ASP A 120 10.37 -4.03 5.20
N GLY A 121 11.43 -4.23 4.40
CA GLY A 121 12.82 -4.21 4.84
C GLY A 121 13.19 -5.26 5.89
N THR A 122 12.88 -6.54 5.62
CA THR A 122 13.18 -7.63 6.58
C THR A 122 14.52 -8.33 6.33
N ASN A 123 15.39 -7.81 5.45
CA ASN A 123 16.66 -8.44 5.13
C ASN A 123 17.44 -8.78 6.42
N ARG A 124 17.76 -10.07 6.58
CA ARG A 124 18.34 -10.74 7.78
C ARG A 124 19.61 -10.09 8.36
N LYS A 125 20.20 -9.10 7.70
CA LYS A 125 21.41 -8.40 8.16
C LYS A 125 21.15 -7.21 9.09
N HIS A 126 19.89 -6.89 9.42
CA HIS A 126 19.54 -5.72 10.23
C HIS A 126 18.73 -6.13 11.46
N LYS A 127 19.46 -6.25 12.57
CA LYS A 127 18.91 -6.34 13.92
C LYS A 127 18.18 -5.02 14.21
N MET A 128 16.85 -5.06 14.32
CA MET A 128 16.08 -3.94 14.83
C MET A 128 16.48 -3.69 16.29
N THR A 129 16.90 -2.48 16.61
CA THR A 129 17.46 -2.14 17.92
C THR A 129 16.42 -1.77 18.98
N HIS A 130 15.12 -1.65 18.63
CA HIS A 130 14.06 -1.29 19.58
C HIS A 130 12.86 -2.22 19.48
N VAL A 131 12.78 -3.17 20.41
CA VAL A 131 11.75 -4.25 20.45
C VAL A 131 10.46 -3.83 21.16
N SER A 132 10.37 -2.60 21.68
CA SER A 132 9.20 -2.13 22.46
C SER A 132 8.26 -1.20 21.68
N GLU A 133 8.60 -0.83 20.46
CA GLU A 133 7.86 0.12 19.65
C GLU A 133 7.51 -0.50 18.29
N HIS A 134 6.34 -0.18 17.76
CA HIS A 134 5.81 -0.81 16.55
C HIS A 134 6.19 -0.09 15.27
N TYR A 135 6.64 1.17 15.36
CA TYR A 135 7.18 1.92 14.23
C TYR A 135 8.58 1.43 13.83
N ALA A 136 8.95 1.66 12.60
CA ALA A 136 10.27 1.33 12.08
C ALA A 136 10.86 2.49 11.27
N TYR A 137 12.17 2.42 11.05
CA TYR A 137 12.90 3.35 10.20
C TYR A 137 13.56 2.62 9.03
N PHE A 138 13.84 3.35 7.98
CA PHE A 138 14.79 2.90 6.96
C PHE A 138 16.17 2.70 7.57
N ARG A 139 16.98 1.88 6.91
CA ARG A 139 18.35 1.62 7.37
C ARG A 139 19.15 2.92 7.53
N GLY A 140 19.75 3.10 8.70
CA GLY A 140 20.56 4.28 9.02
C GLY A 140 19.77 5.48 9.50
N GLU A 141 18.44 5.30 9.71
CA GLU A 141 17.56 6.35 10.23
C GLU A 141 17.71 7.67 9.46
N PRO A 142 17.54 7.64 8.12
CA PRO A 142 17.70 8.82 7.30
C PRO A 142 16.68 9.89 7.70
N ARG A 143 17.13 11.14 7.74
CA ARG A 143 16.29 12.29 8.05
C ARG A 143 16.80 13.53 7.37
N TRP A 144 15.95 14.45 7.07
CA TRP A 144 16.32 15.78 6.59
C TRP A 144 17.10 16.52 7.66
N ARG A 145 18.15 17.21 7.24
CA ARG A 145 19.01 17.95 8.15
C ARG A 145 18.79 19.44 8.01
N LYS A 146 18.85 20.15 9.12
CA LYS A 146 18.82 21.61 9.10
C LYS A 146 20.16 22.12 8.54
N PRO A 147 20.13 23.16 7.69
CA PRO A 147 21.36 23.83 7.25
C PRO A 147 22.12 24.46 8.42
N ASP A 148 21.39 25.05 9.37
CA ASP A 148 21.90 25.60 10.62
C ASP A 148 21.08 25.11 11.82
N LYS A 149 21.75 24.97 13.00
CA LYS A 149 21.11 24.50 14.24
C LYS A 149 20.07 25.47 14.82
N SER A 150 20.10 26.73 14.42
CA SER A 150 19.23 27.81 14.91
C SER A 150 17.89 27.93 14.15
N GLU A 151 17.78 27.36 12.94
CA GLU A 151 16.62 27.55 12.07
C GLU A 151 15.60 26.41 12.17
N THR A 152 14.32 26.72 11.91
CA THR A 152 13.29 25.73 11.70
C THR A 152 13.56 25.02 10.37
N LEU A 153 13.48 23.68 10.35
CA LEU A 153 13.59 22.92 9.11
C LEU A 153 12.41 23.22 8.22
N THR A 154 12.66 23.80 7.04
CA THR A 154 11.63 24.04 6.01
C THR A 154 11.94 23.16 4.81
N LEU A 155 11.00 22.34 4.40
CA LEU A 155 11.07 21.51 3.20
C LEU A 155 10.18 22.09 2.11
N THR A 156 10.69 22.18 0.92
CA THR A 156 9.93 22.61 -0.25
C THR A 156 9.31 21.42 -0.96
N TYR A 157 8.10 21.57 -1.49
CA TYR A 157 7.49 20.53 -2.32
C TYR A 157 6.89 21.11 -3.60
N ALA A 158 6.85 20.29 -4.64
CA ALA A 158 6.23 20.67 -5.91
C ALA A 158 5.57 19.45 -6.58
N PHE A 159 4.56 19.75 -7.40
CA PHE A 159 3.91 18.76 -8.27
C PHE A 159 4.53 18.81 -9.66
N SER A 160 4.58 17.66 -10.32
CA SER A 160 5.01 17.58 -11.72
C SER A 160 3.97 18.21 -12.64
N ASP A 161 4.38 19.10 -13.54
CA ASP A 161 3.49 19.69 -14.54
C ASP A 161 3.03 18.67 -15.60
N SER A 162 3.84 17.65 -15.88
CA SER A 162 3.62 16.68 -16.94
C SER A 162 3.05 15.35 -16.46
N HIS A 163 3.20 15.03 -15.17
CA HIS A 163 2.80 13.76 -14.57
C HIS A 163 1.81 13.99 -13.44
N ILE A 164 0.61 14.50 -13.83
CA ILE A 164 -0.53 14.73 -12.93
C ILE A 164 -1.77 14.07 -13.54
N ILE A 165 -2.73 13.65 -12.71
CA ILE A 165 -4.04 13.18 -13.18
C ILE A 165 -4.93 14.38 -13.51
N ASN A 166 -5.87 14.21 -14.44
CA ASN A 166 -6.70 15.30 -14.96
C ASN A 166 -8.20 15.17 -14.65
N TYR A 167 -8.60 14.07 -14.00
CA TYR A 167 -10.01 13.86 -13.63
C TYR A 167 -10.36 14.38 -12.24
N LEU A 168 -9.36 14.76 -11.43
CA LEU A 168 -9.51 15.57 -10.24
C LEU A 168 -9.00 16.99 -10.51
N SER A 169 -9.61 18.00 -9.89
CA SER A 169 -9.09 19.36 -10.01
C SER A 169 -7.72 19.49 -9.34
N TYR A 170 -6.85 20.31 -9.92
CA TYR A 170 -5.53 20.55 -9.33
C TYR A 170 -5.62 21.12 -7.91
N SER A 171 -6.63 21.98 -7.65
CA SER A 171 -6.90 22.53 -6.33
C SER A 171 -7.28 21.45 -5.30
N ASP A 172 -8.03 20.42 -5.71
CA ASP A 172 -8.40 19.32 -4.83
C ASP A 172 -7.20 18.44 -4.49
N ILE A 173 -6.34 18.15 -5.48
CA ILE A 173 -5.09 17.41 -5.27
C ILE A 173 -4.20 18.19 -4.30
N ARG A 174 -3.95 19.47 -4.57
CA ARG A 174 -3.17 20.36 -3.68
C ARG A 174 -3.75 20.38 -2.26
N GLY A 175 -5.06 20.53 -2.15
CA GLY A 175 -5.74 20.57 -0.85
C GLY A 175 -5.54 19.28 -0.04
N ALA A 176 -5.58 18.11 -0.67
CA ALA A 176 -5.32 16.83 -0.01
C ALA A 176 -3.88 16.78 0.53
N PHE A 177 -2.89 17.14 -0.28
CA PHE A 177 -1.48 17.16 0.13
C PHE A 177 -1.19 18.21 1.20
N GLN A 178 -1.76 19.42 1.09
CA GLN A 178 -1.62 20.47 2.10
C GLN A 178 -2.12 20.00 3.47
N ARG A 179 -3.27 19.32 3.53
CA ARG A 179 -3.77 18.74 4.78
C ARG A 179 -2.85 17.64 5.31
N SER A 180 -2.31 16.80 4.42
CA SER A 180 -1.37 15.74 4.78
C SER A 180 -0.07 16.30 5.36
N PHE A 181 0.55 17.29 4.71
CA PHE A 181 1.73 17.98 5.22
C PHE A 181 1.45 18.68 6.56
N SER A 182 0.28 19.32 6.70
CA SER A 182 -0.10 20.03 7.93
C SER A 182 -0.20 19.10 9.13
N ARG A 183 -0.66 17.84 8.94
CA ARG A 183 -0.70 16.83 10.02
C ARG A 183 0.70 16.52 10.54
N TRP A 184 1.65 16.28 9.67
CA TRP A 184 3.03 16.02 10.07
C TRP A 184 3.68 17.27 10.69
N ALA A 185 3.47 18.45 10.11
CA ALA A 185 3.98 19.72 10.62
C ALA A 185 3.44 20.05 12.02
N SER A 186 2.20 19.67 12.33
CA SER A 186 1.64 19.84 13.69
C SER A 186 2.33 18.97 14.75
N THR A 187 3.04 17.91 14.32
CA THR A 187 3.64 16.91 15.19
C THR A 187 5.12 17.18 15.46
N ILE A 188 5.85 17.68 14.48
CA ILE A 188 7.31 17.93 14.51
C ILE A 188 7.65 19.38 14.12
N PRO A 189 8.84 19.90 14.50
CA PRO A 189 9.27 21.25 14.16
C PRO A 189 9.78 21.37 12.73
N VAL A 190 8.94 20.95 11.76
CA VAL A 190 9.22 21.01 10.31
C VAL A 190 8.07 21.74 9.64
N SER A 191 8.38 22.65 8.73
CA SER A 191 7.40 23.33 7.87
C SER A 191 7.54 22.86 6.41
N PHE A 192 6.44 22.96 5.66
CA PHE A 192 6.38 22.58 4.26
C PHE A 192 5.86 23.75 3.43
N ILE A 193 6.55 24.07 2.34
CA ILE A 193 6.22 25.18 1.46
C ILE A 193 6.15 24.66 0.03
N GLU A 194 5.02 24.94 -0.64
CA GLU A 194 4.86 24.66 -2.06
C GLU A 194 5.66 25.66 -2.89
N VAL A 195 6.36 25.15 -3.91
CA VAL A 195 7.15 25.95 -4.85
C VAL A 195 6.82 25.54 -6.29
N ASP A 196 7.06 26.44 -7.25
CA ASP A 196 6.74 26.16 -8.65
C ASP A 196 7.82 25.33 -9.37
N ASP A 197 9.10 25.46 -8.96
CA ASP A 197 10.20 24.72 -9.63
C ASP A 197 10.30 23.28 -9.09
N TYR A 198 9.63 22.38 -9.80
CA TYR A 198 9.64 20.93 -9.50
C TYR A 198 11.07 20.35 -9.37
N ARG A 199 12.01 20.82 -10.19
CA ARG A 199 13.37 20.27 -10.20
C ARG A 199 14.15 20.64 -8.95
N LYS A 200 13.89 21.83 -8.39
CA LYS A 200 14.56 22.34 -7.20
C LYS A 200 13.87 22.00 -5.89
N ALA A 201 12.61 21.56 -5.94
CA ALA A 201 11.88 21.16 -4.73
C ALA A 201 12.60 20.00 -4.03
N ASP A 202 12.57 20.01 -2.70
CA ASP A 202 13.06 18.90 -1.87
C ASP A 202 12.18 17.67 -2.05
N ILE A 203 10.85 17.86 -2.09
CA ILE A 203 9.86 16.80 -2.26
C ILE A 203 9.20 16.94 -3.64
N LYS A 204 9.25 15.88 -4.43
CA LYS A 204 8.81 15.83 -5.83
C LYS A 204 7.65 14.87 -5.98
N ILE A 205 6.44 15.41 -6.25
CA ILE A 205 5.19 14.64 -6.31
C ILE A 205 4.78 14.44 -7.77
N ALA A 206 4.56 13.18 -8.16
CA ALA A 206 4.14 12.85 -9.53
C ALA A 206 3.27 11.60 -9.58
N PHE A 207 2.45 11.48 -10.63
CA PHE A 207 1.62 10.34 -10.93
C PHE A 207 2.19 9.61 -12.16
N TYR A 208 2.55 8.34 -11.99
CA TYR A 208 3.13 7.52 -13.06
C TYR A 208 2.33 6.25 -13.29
N GLU A 209 2.56 5.60 -14.40
CA GLU A 209 1.97 4.31 -14.78
C GLU A 209 3.07 3.30 -15.05
N GLY A 210 2.89 2.05 -14.64
CA GLY A 210 3.78 0.94 -14.96
C GLY A 210 5.24 1.19 -14.57
N ASP A 211 6.15 0.77 -15.43
CA ASP A 211 7.59 1.04 -15.25
C ASP A 211 7.90 2.49 -15.67
N HIS A 212 8.39 3.26 -14.72
CA HIS A 212 8.72 4.67 -14.88
C HIS A 212 10.19 4.97 -14.52
N GLY A 213 11.04 3.93 -14.53
CA GLY A 213 12.50 4.05 -14.52
C GLY A 213 13.12 4.26 -13.14
N ASP A 214 12.40 4.05 -12.05
CA ASP A 214 12.95 4.17 -10.69
C ASP A 214 13.16 2.81 -9.99
N GLY A 215 12.86 1.71 -10.67
CA GLY A 215 13.02 0.34 -10.19
C GLY A 215 11.83 -0.19 -9.39
N VAL A 216 10.76 0.59 -9.22
CA VAL A 216 9.55 0.21 -8.47
C VAL A 216 8.32 0.40 -9.37
N ALA A 217 8.15 -0.47 -10.37
CA ALA A 217 7.04 -0.38 -11.32
C ALA A 217 5.68 -0.46 -10.62
N PHE A 218 4.72 0.36 -11.09
CA PHE A 218 3.31 0.24 -10.72
C PHE A 218 2.64 -0.92 -11.45
N ASP A 219 1.54 -1.40 -10.90
CA ASP A 219 0.91 -2.63 -11.35
C ASP A 219 -0.58 -2.50 -11.66
N GLY A 220 -1.09 -1.26 -11.66
CA GLY A 220 -2.46 -0.94 -12.02
C GLY A 220 -3.40 -0.95 -10.82
N VAL A 221 -4.71 -0.99 -11.10
CA VAL A 221 -5.77 -0.75 -10.11
C VAL A 221 -5.69 -1.71 -8.93
N LEU A 222 -5.72 -1.14 -7.72
CA LEU A 222 -5.75 -1.85 -6.43
C LEU A 222 -4.55 -2.80 -6.18
N GLY A 223 -3.40 -2.46 -6.72
CA GLY A 223 -2.14 -3.11 -6.43
C GLY A 223 -1.28 -2.28 -5.49
N VAL A 224 -0.15 -1.82 -6.04
CA VAL A 224 0.72 -0.83 -5.39
C VAL A 224 0.17 0.56 -5.66
N LEU A 225 -0.36 1.19 -4.61
CA LEU A 225 -1.01 2.50 -4.72
C LEU A 225 -0.03 3.66 -4.97
N ALA A 226 1.09 3.63 -4.27
CA ALA A 226 2.11 4.68 -4.28
C ALA A 226 3.41 4.15 -3.69
N HIS A 227 4.49 4.91 -3.83
CA HIS A 227 5.72 4.71 -3.09
C HIS A 227 6.48 6.04 -2.94
N ALA A 228 7.27 6.14 -1.87
CA ALA A 228 8.13 7.27 -1.64
C ALA A 228 9.53 6.83 -1.24
N PHE A 229 10.50 7.70 -1.49
CA PHE A 229 11.90 7.46 -1.17
C PHE A 229 12.27 8.20 0.12
N SER A 230 13.07 7.53 0.95
CA SER A 230 13.54 8.09 2.22
C SER A 230 14.38 9.37 2.02
N PRO A 231 14.55 10.19 3.08
CA PRO A 231 15.44 11.35 3.03
C PRO A 231 16.87 11.00 2.56
N GLU A 232 17.57 11.83 1.81
CA GLU A 232 17.14 13.13 1.27
C GLU A 232 16.79 13.02 -0.22
N ASN A 233 16.20 11.90 -0.66
CA ASN A 233 15.79 11.70 -2.05
C ASN A 233 14.51 12.49 -2.39
N GLY A 234 13.49 12.42 -1.56
CA GLY A 234 12.28 13.24 -1.62
C GLY A 234 11.29 12.93 -2.75
N ARG A 235 11.48 11.88 -3.56
CA ARG A 235 10.50 11.50 -4.60
C ARG A 235 9.29 10.80 -3.98
N LEU A 236 8.09 11.19 -4.41
CA LEU A 236 6.81 10.61 -4.04
C LEU A 236 6.01 10.35 -5.31
N HIS A 237 5.81 9.09 -5.63
CA HIS A 237 5.13 8.65 -6.83
C HIS A 237 3.83 7.94 -6.48
N LEU A 238 2.75 8.28 -7.21
CA LEU A 238 1.43 7.67 -7.08
C LEU A 238 1.10 6.92 -8.36
N ASP A 239 0.42 5.77 -8.26
CA ASP A 239 -0.05 5.05 -9.44
C ASP A 239 -1.18 5.84 -10.11
N LYS A 240 -0.93 6.27 -11.35
CA LYS A 240 -1.87 7.01 -12.16
C LYS A 240 -3.09 6.16 -12.58
N ALA A 241 -2.94 4.84 -12.61
CA ALA A 241 -3.99 3.91 -12.97
C ALA A 241 -5.06 3.76 -11.89
N GLU A 242 -4.79 4.21 -10.65
CA GLU A 242 -5.75 4.15 -9.56
C GLU A 242 -6.92 5.11 -9.75
N THR A 243 -8.05 4.78 -9.12
CA THR A 243 -9.20 5.68 -9.05
C THR A 243 -9.10 6.54 -7.79
N TRP A 244 -8.34 7.63 -7.87
CA TRP A 244 -8.15 8.55 -6.76
C TRP A 244 -9.42 9.33 -6.44
N ALA A 245 -9.69 9.54 -5.17
CA ALA A 245 -10.78 10.37 -4.68
C ALA A 245 -10.31 11.28 -3.55
N VAL A 246 -10.77 12.54 -3.53
CA VAL A 246 -10.57 13.50 -2.44
C VAL A 246 -11.76 13.53 -1.48
N ASP A 247 -12.91 13.04 -1.93
CA ASP A 247 -14.10 12.77 -1.11
C ASP A 247 -14.74 11.45 -1.56
N LEU A 248 -14.63 10.43 -0.72
CA LEU A 248 -15.19 9.11 -1.00
C LEU A 248 -16.72 9.10 -1.07
N LYS A 249 -17.40 10.09 -0.47
CA LYS A 249 -18.87 10.18 -0.53
C LYS A 249 -19.35 10.62 -1.93
N LEU A 250 -18.56 11.42 -2.61
CA LEU A 250 -18.85 11.89 -3.96
C LEU A 250 -18.44 10.87 -5.03
N SER A 251 -17.48 10.01 -4.74
CA SER A 251 -17.05 8.96 -5.67
C SER A 251 -18.05 7.81 -5.71
N ARG A 252 -18.46 7.42 -6.94
CA ARG A 252 -19.31 6.24 -7.18
C ARG A 252 -18.53 4.95 -7.39
N SER A 253 -17.20 5.03 -7.51
CA SER A 253 -16.35 3.88 -7.77
C SER A 253 -16.17 3.02 -6.50
N ASN A 254 -16.35 1.72 -6.62
CA ASN A 254 -16.10 0.77 -5.54
C ASN A 254 -14.61 0.55 -5.29
N VAL A 255 -13.76 0.94 -6.26
CA VAL A 255 -12.31 0.85 -6.19
C VAL A 255 -11.65 2.19 -5.88
N ALA A 256 -12.44 3.20 -5.48
CA ALA A 256 -11.91 4.53 -5.16
C ALA A 256 -10.94 4.47 -3.97
N VAL A 257 -9.78 5.10 -4.13
CA VAL A 257 -8.72 5.22 -3.12
C VAL A 257 -8.67 6.66 -2.60
N ASP A 258 -8.65 6.83 -1.27
CA ASP A 258 -8.56 8.16 -0.65
C ASP A 258 -7.15 8.75 -0.83
N LEU A 259 -7.05 9.80 -1.64
CA LEU A 259 -5.78 10.44 -1.96
C LEU A 259 -5.09 11.03 -0.72
N GLU A 260 -5.84 11.61 0.20
CA GLU A 260 -5.29 12.21 1.42
C GLU A 260 -4.69 11.17 2.37
N SER A 261 -5.32 9.99 2.47
CA SER A 261 -4.81 8.88 3.28
C SER A 261 -3.46 8.38 2.75
N VAL A 262 -3.38 8.14 1.44
CA VAL A 262 -2.13 7.68 0.80
C VAL A 262 -1.05 8.77 0.85
N ALA A 263 -1.39 10.02 0.55
CA ALA A 263 -0.45 11.14 0.66
C ALA A 263 0.12 11.28 2.08
N THR A 264 -0.74 11.13 3.12
CA THR A 264 -0.27 11.20 4.52
C THR A 264 0.72 10.07 4.83
N HIS A 265 0.45 8.84 4.35
CA HIS A 265 1.35 7.70 4.49
C HIS A 265 2.70 7.93 3.79
N GLU A 266 2.67 8.32 2.52
CA GLU A 266 3.90 8.49 1.73
C GLU A 266 4.77 9.64 2.26
N ILE A 267 4.17 10.71 2.79
CA ILE A 267 4.91 11.78 3.47
C ILE A 267 5.64 11.26 4.71
N GLY A 268 5.09 10.27 5.43
CA GLY A 268 5.80 9.59 6.51
C GLY A 268 7.10 8.94 6.04
N HIS A 269 7.12 8.30 4.87
CA HIS A 269 8.34 7.78 4.23
C HIS A 269 9.33 8.89 3.84
N ILE A 270 8.82 9.97 3.26
CA ILE A 270 9.62 11.18 2.98
C ILE A 270 10.30 11.69 4.26
N LEU A 271 9.67 11.54 5.42
CA LEU A 271 10.23 11.95 6.71
C LEU A 271 11.15 10.89 7.35
N GLY A 272 11.31 9.71 6.75
CA GLY A 272 12.24 8.67 7.21
C GLY A 272 11.59 7.51 7.97
N LEU A 273 10.27 7.50 8.14
CA LEU A 273 9.56 6.37 8.72
C LEU A 273 9.45 5.21 7.71
N ALA A 274 9.66 3.99 8.16
CA ALA A 274 9.28 2.77 7.45
C ALA A 274 7.90 2.28 7.93
N HIS A 275 7.45 1.11 7.45
CA HIS A 275 6.13 0.59 7.79
C HIS A 275 6.01 0.18 9.27
N SER A 276 4.87 0.51 9.86
CA SER A 276 4.44 0.10 11.20
C SER A 276 3.73 -1.25 11.19
N SER A 277 3.80 -1.98 12.31
CA SER A 277 2.99 -3.17 12.55
C SER A 277 1.61 -2.87 13.16
N VAL A 278 1.34 -1.62 13.53
CA VAL A 278 0.06 -1.18 14.10
C VAL A 278 -0.93 -0.92 12.98
N LYS A 279 -1.99 -1.71 12.90
CA LYS A 279 -2.97 -1.67 11.80
C LYS A 279 -3.66 -0.31 11.64
N GLU A 280 -3.91 0.39 12.75
CA GLU A 280 -4.54 1.70 12.80
C GLU A 280 -3.58 2.84 12.46
N ALA A 281 -2.25 2.64 12.59
CA ALA A 281 -1.25 3.65 12.28
C ALA A 281 -1.28 4.05 10.81
N ILE A 282 -0.97 5.31 10.53
CA ILE A 282 -0.82 5.81 9.14
C ILE A 282 0.25 5.00 8.42
N MET A 283 1.35 4.67 9.08
CA MET A 283 2.46 3.94 8.47
C MET A 283 2.21 2.43 8.31
N TYR A 284 1.01 1.91 8.60
CA TYR A 284 0.65 0.54 8.20
C TYR A 284 0.57 0.44 6.67
N PRO A 285 1.17 -0.59 6.04
CA PRO A 285 1.42 -0.57 4.59
C PRO A 285 0.17 -0.67 3.72
N SER A 286 -0.97 -1.13 4.22
CA SER A 286 -2.16 -1.39 3.39
C SER A 286 -3.30 -0.44 3.69
N LEU A 287 -4.01 -0.06 2.61
CA LEU A 287 -5.22 0.74 2.64
C LEU A 287 -6.24 0.15 1.66
N GLY A 288 -7.35 -0.38 2.18
CA GLY A 288 -8.42 -0.90 1.34
C GLY A 288 -9.14 0.20 0.56
N PRO A 289 -9.78 -0.13 -0.58
CA PRO A 289 -10.60 0.82 -1.32
C PRO A 289 -11.73 1.35 -0.43
N ARG A 290 -12.17 2.59 -0.70
CA ARG A 290 -13.21 3.30 0.04
C ARG A 290 -12.93 3.46 1.55
N THR A 291 -11.67 3.27 1.96
CA THR A 291 -11.22 3.48 3.33
C THR A 291 -10.53 4.84 3.43
N ARG A 292 -10.87 5.61 4.47
CA ARG A 292 -10.19 6.86 4.81
C ARG A 292 -9.46 6.68 6.14
N LYS A 293 -8.15 6.87 6.13
CA LYS A 293 -7.26 6.78 7.29
C LYS A 293 -6.26 7.93 7.20
N VAL A 294 -6.50 9.02 7.92
CA VAL A 294 -5.69 10.26 7.82
C VAL A 294 -5.09 10.70 9.15
N ASP A 295 -5.61 10.20 10.27
CA ASP A 295 -5.17 10.64 11.59
C ASP A 295 -3.92 9.88 12.02
N LEU A 296 -2.89 10.61 12.40
CA LEU A 296 -1.67 10.04 12.95
C LEU A 296 -1.98 9.36 14.28
N LYS A 297 -1.49 8.13 14.44
CA LYS A 297 -1.57 7.39 15.70
C LYS A 297 -0.33 7.63 16.54
N ILE A 298 -0.42 7.25 17.82
CA ILE A 298 0.68 7.47 18.77
C ILE A 298 2.00 6.82 18.30
N ASP A 299 1.90 5.74 17.53
CA ASP A 299 3.02 5.05 16.92
C ASP A 299 3.71 5.93 15.86
N ASP A 300 2.92 6.51 14.94
CA ASP A 300 3.41 7.45 13.92
C ASP A 300 4.06 8.69 14.56
N VAL A 301 3.39 9.24 15.58
CA VAL A 301 3.84 10.44 16.32
C VAL A 301 5.17 10.19 17.00
N LYS A 302 5.29 9.10 17.76
CA LYS A 302 6.54 8.74 18.45
C LYS A 302 7.67 8.50 17.46
N GLY A 303 7.39 7.76 16.38
CA GLY A 303 8.36 7.49 15.35
C GLY A 303 8.93 8.77 14.74
N VAL A 304 8.09 9.69 14.31
CA VAL A 304 8.58 10.92 13.67
C VAL A 304 9.21 11.90 14.67
N GLN A 305 8.69 11.96 15.90
CA GLN A 305 9.28 12.82 16.95
C GLN A 305 10.66 12.34 17.40
N ASN A 306 10.94 11.04 17.36
CA ASN A 306 12.29 10.53 17.64
C ASN A 306 13.31 10.98 16.58
N LEU A 307 12.89 11.21 15.33
CA LEU A 307 13.77 11.70 14.28
C LEU A 307 14.00 13.22 14.34
N TYR A 308 12.95 14.01 14.66
CA TYR A 308 12.96 15.47 14.50
C TYR A 308 12.72 16.25 15.79
N GLY A 309 12.33 15.59 16.88
CA GLY A 309 11.82 16.25 18.07
C GLY A 309 10.33 16.62 17.96
N SER A 310 9.73 17.01 19.08
CA SER A 310 8.32 17.41 19.14
C SER A 310 8.12 18.86 18.72
N ASN A 311 7.05 19.14 17.99
CA ASN A 311 6.60 20.53 17.80
C ASN A 311 6.23 21.12 19.17
N PRO A 312 6.71 22.31 19.54
CA PRO A 312 6.41 22.94 20.84
C PRO A 312 4.89 23.12 21.11
N ASN A 313 4.10 23.23 20.06
CA ASN A 313 2.65 23.37 20.14
C ASN A 313 1.88 22.06 20.05
N PHE A 314 2.60 20.93 19.90
CA PHE A 314 1.97 19.61 19.80
C PHE A 314 1.15 19.27 21.04
N ARG A 315 -0.04 18.69 20.84
CA ARG A 315 -0.89 18.17 21.90
C ARG A 315 -1.40 16.79 21.51
N TYR A 316 -1.28 15.85 22.41
CA TYR A 316 -1.93 14.55 22.25
C TYR A 316 -3.45 14.71 22.28
N THR A 317 -4.12 13.98 21.39
CA THR A 317 -5.57 13.86 21.38
C THR A 317 -5.98 12.41 21.60
N PRO A 318 -7.15 12.12 22.19
CA PRO A 318 -7.62 10.75 22.37
C PRO A 318 -7.74 9.95 21.06
N SER A 319 -7.97 10.64 19.93
CA SER A 319 -8.03 10.00 18.60
C SER A 319 -6.71 9.42 18.11
N MET A 320 -5.59 9.79 18.74
CA MET A 320 -4.25 9.26 18.45
C MET A 320 -3.99 7.91 19.10
N GLU A 321 -4.78 7.52 20.12
CA GLU A 321 -4.67 6.20 20.72
C GLU A 321 -5.10 5.14 19.70
N SER A 322 -4.31 4.07 19.61
CA SER A 322 -4.66 2.86 18.88
C SER A 322 -5.16 1.81 19.86
N ASP A 323 -6.14 1.02 19.47
CA ASP A 323 -6.65 -0.10 20.25
C ASP A 323 -5.62 -1.25 20.33
N ILE A 324 -4.48 -1.00 20.99
CA ILE A 324 -3.42 -2.01 21.19
C ILE A 324 -3.90 -3.13 22.16
N SER A 325 -5.13 -3.06 22.69
CA SER A 325 -5.63 -3.95 23.73
C SER A 325 -6.11 -5.33 23.24
N SER A 326 -6.03 -5.67 21.95
CA SER A 326 -6.56 -6.96 21.45
C SER A 326 -5.54 -8.10 21.31
N GLY A 327 -4.29 -7.95 21.80
CA GLY A 327 -3.23 -8.95 21.58
C GLY A 327 -2.62 -9.65 22.79
N TYR A 328 -2.90 -9.20 24.03
CA TYR A 328 -2.43 -9.90 25.24
C TYR A 328 -3.54 -9.96 26.29
N GLY A 329 -4.21 -11.11 26.35
CA GLY A 329 -5.16 -11.44 27.39
C GLY A 329 -4.47 -11.55 28.76
N TYR A 330 -4.22 -10.43 29.43
CA TYR A 330 -4.07 -10.37 30.86
C TYR A 330 -5.36 -9.81 31.43
N GLY A 331 -6.13 -10.72 32.07
CA GLY A 331 -7.37 -10.39 32.78
C GLY A 331 -7.09 -9.28 33.81
N ARG A 332 -7.41 -8.05 33.47
CA ARG A 332 -7.63 -6.99 34.48
C ARG A 332 -9.08 -7.06 34.89
N GLY A 333 -9.29 -7.72 36.04
CA GLY A 333 -10.56 -7.65 36.77
C GLY A 333 -10.99 -6.18 36.89
N ARG A 334 -12.15 -5.88 36.38
CA ARG A 334 -12.83 -4.60 36.63
C ARG A 334 -13.17 -4.52 38.08
N TRP A 335 -12.40 -3.79 38.85
CA TRP A 335 -12.82 -3.34 40.17
C TRP A 335 -13.84 -2.23 39.97
N VAL A 336 -15.11 -2.59 40.03
CA VAL A 336 -16.21 -1.62 40.17
C VAL A 336 -16.19 -1.22 41.65
N ALA A 337 -15.63 -0.06 41.94
CA ALA A 337 -15.77 0.56 43.25
C ALA A 337 -17.20 1.05 43.43
N SER A 338 -18.07 0.21 44.00
CA SER A 338 -19.37 0.63 44.48
C SER A 338 -19.17 1.49 45.74
N LEU A 339 -19.27 2.80 45.60
CA LEU A 339 -19.41 3.71 46.72
C LEU A 339 -20.83 3.50 47.29
N MET A 340 -20.97 2.71 48.36
CA MET A 340 -22.16 2.74 49.19
C MET A 340 -22.13 4.00 50.06
N LEU A 341 -23.01 4.96 49.74
CA LEU A 341 -23.41 6.03 50.62
C LEU A 341 -24.29 5.43 51.76
N LEU A 342 -23.69 5.26 52.94
CA LEU A 342 -24.43 5.03 54.18
C LEU A 342 -25.01 6.35 54.68
N VAL A 343 -26.30 6.58 54.41
CA VAL A 343 -27.07 7.60 55.10
C VAL A 343 -27.57 7.04 56.40
N GLY A 344 -26.90 7.39 57.51
CA GLY A 344 -27.38 7.10 58.85
C GLY A 344 -28.53 8.03 59.24
N PHE A 345 -29.71 7.49 59.37
CA PHE A 345 -30.77 8.15 60.14
C PHE A 345 -30.53 7.91 61.62
N LEU A 346 -30.26 8.96 62.37
CA LEU A 346 -30.43 9.01 63.80
C LEU A 346 -31.80 9.63 64.07
N ILE A 347 -32.72 8.81 64.56
CA ILE A 347 -33.91 9.24 65.28
C ILE A 347 -33.65 8.97 66.74
N TRP A 348 -33.74 9.93 67.39
CA TRP A 348 -34.26 10.21 68.67
C TRP A 348 -34.49 10.79 69.44
#